data_435a3500689c178c4f9a2f6009d26489
#
_entry.id   435a3500689c178c4f9a2f6009d26489
#
_cell.length_a   1.000
_cell.length_b   1.000
_cell.length_c   1.000
_cell.angle_alpha   90.00
_cell.angle_beta   90.00
_cell.angle_gamma   90.00
#
_symmetry.space_group_name_H-M   'P 1'
#
loop_
_entity.id
_entity.type
_entity.pdbx_description
1 polymer ?
#
loop_
_entity_poly.entity_id
_entity_poly.type
_entity_poly.pdbx_seq_one_letter_code
_entity_poly.pdbx_strand_id
1 'polypeptide(L)'
;MKLLFKFFILITPIFFLFMFYLLLTEDNSYPGADYDTQDFPSFELETLLGKKIVNTNINDKTFLLNVWASWCITCRVEHPYLMYLNKQGIPILGLNYKDEKEDAINWLKKYGNPYKDNIHDYKGSLALDLGVTGAPETFLIINGQVVAHYQGEVNETIWNDVFLPIIDEKRIF
;
A
#
# COMPACT_ATOMS: atom_id res chain seq x y z
N MET A 1 55.50 11.52 -7.58
CA MET A 1 54.72 10.28 -7.38
C MET A 1 54.07 10.15 -5.99
N LYS A 2 54.79 10.32 -4.88
CA LYS A 2 54.23 10.24 -3.52
C LYS A 2 53.19 11.33 -3.18
N LEU A 3 53.30 12.52 -3.71
CA LEU A 3 52.36 13.62 -3.45
C LEU A 3 51.01 13.41 -4.19
N LEU A 4 51.02 12.94 -5.42
CA LEU A 4 49.82 12.59 -6.19
C LEU A 4 49.06 11.43 -5.53
N PHE A 5 49.76 10.45 -4.98
CA PHE A 5 49.15 9.31 -4.31
C PHE A 5 48.46 9.75 -3.00
N LYS A 6 49.07 10.66 -2.23
CA LYS A 6 48.44 11.23 -1.02
C LYS A 6 47.20 12.05 -1.36
N PHE A 7 47.22 12.79 -2.45
CA PHE A 7 46.10 13.60 -2.95
C PHE A 7 44.91 12.67 -3.35
N PHE A 8 45.20 11.55 -4.01
CA PHE A 8 44.19 10.56 -4.37
C PHE A 8 43.54 9.91 -3.15
N ILE A 9 44.32 9.53 -2.15
CA ILE A 9 43.81 8.94 -0.89
C ILE A 9 42.86 9.90 -0.17
N LEU A 10 43.11 11.20 -0.26
CA LEU A 10 42.32 12.23 0.43
C LEU A 10 41.04 12.59 -0.34
N ILE A 11 41.08 12.63 -1.68
CA ILE A 11 39.94 13.01 -2.51
C ILE A 11 38.94 11.85 -2.69
N THR A 12 39.43 10.62 -2.79
CA THR A 12 38.54 9.47 -3.03
C THR A 12 37.41 9.35 -1.98
N PRO A 13 37.66 9.39 -0.66
CA PRO A 13 36.58 9.31 0.32
C PRO A 13 35.64 10.50 0.25
N ILE A 14 36.14 11.71 -0.02
CA ILE A 14 35.31 12.92 -0.17
C ILE A 14 34.37 12.78 -1.38
N PHE A 15 34.89 12.26 -2.50
CA PHE A 15 34.09 11.98 -3.69
C PHE A 15 32.98 10.96 -3.42
N PHE A 16 33.29 9.87 -2.72
CA PHE A 16 32.30 8.86 -2.35
C PHE A 16 31.24 9.39 -1.37
N LEU A 17 31.66 10.20 -0.39
CA LEU A 17 30.72 10.85 0.54
C LEU A 17 29.80 11.84 -0.20
N PHE A 18 30.34 12.60 -1.13
CA PHE A 18 29.56 13.53 -1.94
C PHE A 18 28.58 12.79 -2.89
N MET A 19 29.04 11.74 -3.56
CA MET A 19 28.20 10.88 -4.37
C MET A 19 27.08 10.22 -3.55
N PHE A 20 27.41 9.72 -2.37
CA PHE A 20 26.44 9.12 -1.46
C PHE A 20 25.43 10.16 -0.94
N TYR A 21 25.89 11.37 -0.64
CA TYR A 21 25.03 12.49 -0.26
C TYR A 21 24.05 12.83 -1.42
N LEU A 22 24.51 12.91 -2.67
CA LEU A 22 23.63 13.16 -3.82
C LEU A 22 22.58 12.04 -3.98
N LEU A 23 22.98 10.78 -3.86
CA LEU A 23 22.06 9.63 -3.92
C LEU A 23 21.00 9.65 -2.82
N LEU A 24 21.33 10.11 -1.62
CA LEU A 24 20.38 10.24 -0.50
C LEU A 24 19.44 11.45 -0.64
N THR A 25 19.83 12.48 -1.41
CA THR A 25 19.01 13.70 -1.56
C THR A 25 18.06 13.65 -2.75
N GLU A 26 18.22 12.70 -3.68
CA GLU A 26 17.35 12.56 -4.86
C GLU A 26 16.02 11.84 -4.58
N ASP A 27 15.92 11.11 -3.48
CA ASP A 27 14.70 10.35 -3.14
C ASP A 27 13.83 11.16 -2.17
N ASN A 28 12.86 11.92 -2.72
CA ASN A 28 11.83 12.61 -1.95
C ASN A 28 10.63 11.72 -1.63
N SER A 29 10.70 10.41 -1.91
CA SER A 29 9.63 9.48 -1.60
C SER A 29 9.57 9.21 -0.10
N TYR A 30 8.36 9.10 0.44
CA TYR A 30 8.18 8.63 1.82
C TYR A 30 8.68 7.18 1.92
N PRO A 31 9.49 6.81 2.92
CA PRO A 31 9.99 5.45 3.04
C PRO A 31 8.85 4.42 3.01
N GLY A 32 8.92 3.45 2.10
CA GLY A 32 7.87 2.44 1.89
C GLY A 32 6.70 2.89 1.00
N ALA A 33 6.69 4.14 0.51
CA ALA A 33 5.72 4.60 -0.48
C ALA A 33 6.27 4.48 -1.90
N ASP A 34 5.41 4.05 -2.83
CA ASP A 34 5.65 3.99 -4.25
C ASP A 34 4.53 4.77 -4.97
N TYR A 35 4.91 5.65 -5.89
CA TYR A 35 4.00 6.52 -6.65
C TYR A 35 4.02 6.22 -8.16
N ASP A 36 4.65 5.13 -8.56
CA ASP A 36 4.66 4.70 -9.95
C ASP A 36 3.26 4.24 -10.37
N THR A 37 2.68 4.94 -11.33
CA THR A 37 1.34 4.62 -11.82
C THR A 37 1.38 3.36 -12.68
N GLN A 38 0.57 2.38 -12.33
CA GLN A 38 0.41 1.13 -13.07
C GLN A 38 -1.06 0.75 -13.21
N ASP A 39 -1.39 0.00 -14.26
CA ASP A 39 -2.74 -0.52 -14.44
C ASP A 39 -3.07 -1.54 -13.34
N PHE A 40 -4.30 -1.44 -12.80
CA PHE A 40 -4.79 -2.42 -11.84
C PHE A 40 -4.95 -3.79 -12.53
N PRO A 41 -4.36 -4.86 -11.99
CA PRO A 41 -4.38 -6.18 -12.61
C PRO A 41 -5.81 -6.69 -12.88
N SER A 42 -5.98 -7.46 -13.94
CA SER A 42 -7.23 -8.18 -14.18
C SER A 42 -7.34 -9.37 -13.22
N PHE A 43 -8.50 -9.53 -12.60
CA PHE A 43 -8.75 -10.64 -11.68
C PHE A 43 -10.20 -11.12 -11.75
N GLU A 44 -10.40 -12.35 -11.31
CA GLU A 44 -11.70 -12.95 -11.07
C GLU A 44 -11.60 -13.76 -9.77
N LEU A 45 -12.19 -13.24 -8.70
CA LEU A 45 -12.15 -13.82 -7.36
C LEU A 45 -13.55 -13.80 -6.72
N GLU A 46 -13.67 -14.35 -5.53
CA GLU A 46 -14.87 -14.23 -4.70
C GLU A 46 -14.59 -13.28 -3.53
N THR A 47 -15.64 -12.69 -3.02
CA THR A 47 -15.58 -11.99 -1.73
C THR A 47 -15.70 -12.97 -0.57
N LEU A 48 -15.40 -12.53 0.65
CA LEU A 48 -15.65 -13.32 1.87
C LEU A 48 -17.11 -13.76 2.01
N LEU A 49 -18.05 -13.07 1.38
CA LEU A 49 -19.48 -13.43 1.36
C LEU A 49 -19.87 -14.34 0.20
N GLY A 50 -18.90 -14.79 -0.63
CA GLY A 50 -19.14 -15.71 -1.76
C GLY A 50 -19.69 -15.03 -3.02
N LYS A 51 -19.67 -13.68 -3.09
CA LYS A 51 -20.05 -12.94 -4.29
C LYS A 51 -18.87 -12.89 -5.25
N LYS A 52 -19.09 -13.24 -6.52
CA LYS A 52 -18.08 -13.09 -7.57
C LYS A 52 -17.76 -11.62 -7.80
N ILE A 53 -16.49 -11.26 -7.88
CA ILE A 53 -15.99 -9.93 -8.19
C ILE A 53 -14.87 -10.00 -9.21
N VAL A 54 -14.91 -9.07 -10.17
CA VAL A 54 -13.93 -8.94 -11.24
C VAL A 54 -13.49 -7.48 -11.32
N ASN A 55 -12.32 -7.21 -11.92
CA ASN A 55 -11.78 -5.84 -12.05
C ASN A 55 -12.76 -4.87 -12.73
N THR A 56 -13.56 -5.28 -13.72
CA THR A 56 -14.55 -4.42 -14.37
C THR A 56 -15.65 -3.90 -13.43
N ASN A 57 -15.85 -4.53 -12.27
CA ASN A 57 -16.79 -4.03 -11.25
C ASN A 57 -16.25 -2.80 -10.48
N ILE A 58 -14.96 -2.52 -10.58
CA ILE A 58 -14.26 -1.51 -9.79
C ILE A 58 -13.39 -0.56 -10.62
N ASN A 59 -13.19 -0.79 -11.93
CA ASN A 59 -12.28 -0.02 -12.79
C ASN A 59 -12.64 1.47 -12.93
N ASP A 60 -13.90 1.83 -12.77
CA ASP A 60 -14.39 3.21 -12.85
C ASP A 60 -14.51 3.90 -11.49
N LYS A 61 -13.90 3.32 -10.47
CA LYS A 61 -14.03 3.78 -9.08
C LYS A 61 -12.71 4.25 -8.51
N THR A 62 -12.84 5.09 -7.48
CA THR A 62 -11.72 5.52 -6.65
C THR A 62 -11.90 4.95 -5.25
N PHE A 63 -10.87 4.28 -4.72
CA PHE A 63 -10.91 3.64 -3.41
C PHE A 63 -9.50 3.30 -2.91
N LEU A 64 -9.39 3.08 -1.62
CA LEU A 64 -8.23 2.40 -1.03
C LEU A 64 -8.43 0.89 -1.13
N LEU A 65 -7.40 0.18 -1.59
CA LEU A 65 -7.31 -1.28 -1.46
C LEU A 65 -6.34 -1.59 -0.33
N ASN A 66 -6.85 -2.12 0.78
CA ASN A 66 -6.01 -2.51 1.91
C ASN A 66 -5.85 -4.02 1.95
N VAL A 67 -4.60 -4.46 1.93
CA VAL A 67 -4.21 -5.88 2.04
C VAL A 67 -4.10 -6.25 3.51
N TRP A 68 -4.87 -7.24 3.92
CA TRP A 68 -4.97 -7.63 5.32
C TRP A 68 -5.20 -9.13 5.52
N ALA A 69 -4.98 -9.60 6.73
CA ALA A 69 -5.32 -10.97 7.11
C ALA A 69 -5.63 -11.08 8.61
N SER A 70 -6.39 -12.12 9.01
CA SER A 70 -6.72 -12.37 10.42
C SER A 70 -5.50 -12.73 11.28
N TRP A 71 -4.50 -13.35 10.67
CA TRP A 71 -3.23 -13.73 11.31
C TRP A 71 -2.23 -12.56 11.43
N CYS A 72 -2.50 -11.40 10.78
CA CYS A 72 -1.60 -10.26 10.72
C CYS A 72 -1.76 -9.36 11.97
N ILE A 73 -0.73 -9.30 12.80
CA ILE A 73 -0.74 -8.51 14.04
C ILE A 73 -0.74 -7.01 13.71
N THR A 74 0.06 -6.57 12.75
CA THR A 74 0.19 -5.16 12.34
C THR A 74 -1.11 -4.66 11.68
N CYS A 75 -1.83 -5.52 10.95
CA CYS A 75 -3.15 -5.19 10.43
C CYS A 75 -4.15 -4.85 11.55
N ARG A 76 -4.00 -5.48 12.72
CA ARG A 76 -4.81 -5.15 13.89
C ARG A 76 -4.46 -3.79 14.49
N VAL A 77 -3.21 -3.36 14.37
CA VAL A 77 -2.75 -2.03 14.85
C VAL A 77 -3.34 -0.92 13.99
N GLU A 78 -3.34 -1.06 12.66
CA GLU A 78 -3.90 -0.07 11.73
C GLU A 78 -5.44 -0.03 11.72
N HIS A 79 -6.09 -1.13 12.06
CA HIS A 79 -7.54 -1.32 11.90
C HIS A 79 -8.41 -0.19 12.49
N PRO A 80 -8.15 0.34 13.70
CA PRO A 80 -8.90 1.48 14.23
C PRO A 80 -8.84 2.71 13.34
N TYR A 81 -7.71 2.95 12.66
CA TYR A 81 -7.54 4.06 11.76
C TYR A 81 -8.32 3.86 10.44
N LEU A 82 -8.32 2.64 9.89
CA LEU A 82 -9.17 2.30 8.75
C LEU A 82 -10.67 2.46 9.09
N MET A 83 -11.08 2.06 10.29
CA MET A 83 -12.46 2.31 10.78
C MET A 83 -12.80 3.80 10.87
N TYR A 84 -11.82 4.64 11.26
CA TYR A 84 -11.97 6.09 11.25
C TYR A 84 -12.11 6.63 9.81
N LEU A 85 -11.21 6.26 8.88
CA LEU A 85 -11.28 6.68 7.48
C LEU A 85 -12.61 6.30 6.82
N ASN A 86 -13.08 5.08 7.06
CA ASN A 86 -14.38 4.63 6.56
C ASN A 86 -15.54 5.51 7.08
N LYS A 87 -15.52 5.92 8.35
CA LYS A 87 -16.50 6.84 8.93
C LYS A 87 -16.43 8.25 8.34
N GLN A 88 -15.27 8.66 7.82
CA GLN A 88 -15.10 9.92 7.08
C GLN A 88 -15.61 9.81 5.63
N GLY A 89 -16.08 8.64 5.22
CA GLY A 89 -16.61 8.41 3.86
C GLY A 89 -15.57 7.95 2.85
N ILE A 90 -14.32 7.70 3.26
CA ILE A 90 -13.29 7.14 2.38
C ILE A 90 -13.66 5.71 1.99
N PRO A 91 -13.85 5.39 0.70
CA PRO A 91 -14.17 4.05 0.26
C PRO A 91 -12.95 3.13 0.42
N ILE A 92 -13.10 2.04 1.17
CA ILE A 92 -12.04 1.06 1.38
C ILE A 92 -12.53 -0.32 0.91
N LEU A 93 -11.75 -0.98 0.06
CA LEU A 93 -11.89 -2.40 -0.26
C LEU A 93 -10.83 -3.19 0.50
N GLY A 94 -11.21 -4.31 1.10
CA GLY A 94 -10.27 -5.25 1.69
C GLY A 94 -9.80 -6.28 0.67
N LEU A 95 -8.50 -6.54 0.62
CA LEU A 95 -7.92 -7.71 -0.02
C LEU A 95 -7.45 -8.66 1.08
N ASN A 96 -8.28 -9.65 1.39
CA ASN A 96 -7.97 -10.65 2.41
C ASN A 96 -6.98 -11.66 1.83
N TYR A 97 -5.73 -11.60 2.30
CA TYR A 97 -4.55 -12.22 1.71
C TYR A 97 -4.15 -13.50 2.43
N LYS A 98 -4.16 -14.62 1.71
CA LYS A 98 -3.69 -15.95 2.20
C LYS A 98 -4.25 -16.27 3.59
N ASP A 99 -5.54 -16.16 3.74
CA ASP A 99 -6.23 -16.28 5.03
C ASP A 99 -7.39 -17.28 4.92
N GLU A 100 -7.73 -17.94 6.01
CA GLU A 100 -8.89 -18.79 6.05
C GLU A 100 -10.17 -17.95 6.13
N LYS A 101 -11.13 -18.27 5.29
CA LYS A 101 -12.37 -17.49 5.13
C LYS A 101 -13.14 -17.33 6.45
N GLU A 102 -13.22 -18.39 7.25
CA GLU A 102 -13.92 -18.37 8.54
C GLU A 102 -13.18 -17.49 9.55
N ASP A 103 -11.85 -17.54 9.59
CA ASP A 103 -11.03 -16.73 10.49
C ASP A 103 -11.14 -15.24 10.13
N ALA A 104 -11.08 -14.90 8.84
CA ALA A 104 -11.29 -13.55 8.34
C ALA A 104 -12.68 -13.01 8.74
N ILE A 105 -13.75 -13.77 8.54
CA ILE A 105 -15.11 -13.38 8.91
C ILE A 105 -15.23 -13.18 10.41
N ASN A 106 -14.69 -14.08 11.22
CA ASN A 106 -14.74 -13.98 12.67
C ASN A 106 -13.94 -12.80 13.20
N TRP A 107 -12.80 -12.51 12.56
CA TRP A 107 -11.98 -11.35 12.88
C TRP A 107 -12.75 -10.04 12.62
N LEU A 108 -13.41 -9.90 11.45
CA LEU A 108 -14.24 -8.73 11.13
C LEU A 108 -15.45 -8.58 12.05
N LYS A 109 -16.09 -9.69 12.45
CA LYS A 109 -17.18 -9.66 13.45
C LYS A 109 -16.69 -9.14 14.81
N LYS A 110 -15.47 -9.50 15.19
CA LYS A 110 -14.90 -9.12 16.49
C LYS A 110 -14.43 -7.68 16.55
N TYR A 111 -13.78 -7.17 15.49
CA TYR A 111 -13.10 -5.88 15.49
C TYR A 111 -13.82 -4.80 14.68
N GLY A 112 -14.92 -5.15 13.99
CA GLY A 112 -15.63 -4.28 13.05
C GLY A 112 -15.15 -4.46 11.61
N ASN A 113 -15.89 -3.89 10.65
CA ASN A 113 -15.59 -4.00 9.23
C ASN A 113 -15.50 -2.60 8.60
N PRO A 114 -14.29 -2.10 8.26
CA PRO A 114 -14.12 -0.82 7.59
C PRO A 114 -14.33 -0.92 6.07
N TYR A 115 -14.43 -2.13 5.53
CA TYR A 115 -14.41 -2.39 4.10
C TYR A 115 -15.81 -2.39 3.52
N LYS A 116 -15.96 -1.76 2.35
CA LYS A 116 -17.19 -1.82 1.56
C LYS A 116 -17.46 -3.23 1.04
N ASP A 117 -16.40 -3.93 0.65
CA ASP A 117 -16.39 -5.34 0.27
C ASP A 117 -15.00 -5.93 0.61
N ASN A 118 -14.92 -7.27 0.70
CA ASN A 118 -13.66 -7.97 1.00
C ASN A 118 -13.41 -9.02 -0.07
N ILE A 119 -12.42 -8.80 -0.92
CA ILE A 119 -11.93 -9.79 -1.90
C ILE A 119 -11.17 -10.86 -1.14
N HIS A 120 -11.51 -12.13 -1.34
CA HIS A 120 -10.82 -13.25 -0.71
C HIS A 120 -9.77 -13.83 -1.65
N ASP A 121 -8.53 -13.40 -1.48
CA ASP A 121 -7.38 -13.87 -2.25
C ASP A 121 -6.62 -14.97 -1.48
N TYR A 122 -7.28 -16.13 -1.34
CA TYR A 122 -6.74 -17.27 -0.62
C TYR A 122 -5.38 -17.74 -1.15
N LYS A 123 -5.20 -17.70 -2.48
CA LYS A 123 -3.94 -18.10 -3.12
C LYS A 123 -2.90 -16.99 -3.16
N GLY A 124 -3.30 -15.75 -2.92
CA GLY A 124 -2.44 -14.59 -3.02
C GLY A 124 -2.10 -14.21 -4.47
N SER A 125 -2.95 -14.57 -5.43
CA SER A 125 -2.69 -14.34 -6.85
C SER A 125 -2.81 -12.86 -7.21
N LEU A 126 -3.88 -12.19 -6.80
CA LEU A 126 -4.05 -10.75 -7.03
C LEU A 126 -3.01 -9.94 -6.26
N ALA A 127 -2.73 -10.34 -5.02
CA ALA A 127 -1.68 -9.71 -4.24
C ALA A 127 -0.30 -9.82 -4.93
N LEU A 128 0.03 -10.98 -5.51
CA LEU A 128 1.27 -11.18 -6.26
C LEU A 128 1.34 -10.28 -7.50
N ASP A 129 0.24 -10.20 -8.28
CA ASP A 129 0.17 -9.36 -9.48
C ASP A 129 0.27 -7.86 -9.15
N LEU A 130 -0.14 -7.44 -7.94
CA LEU A 130 0.03 -6.09 -7.40
C LEU A 130 1.43 -5.82 -6.82
N GLY A 131 2.31 -6.83 -6.74
CA GLY A 131 3.62 -6.70 -6.13
C GLY A 131 3.61 -6.68 -4.60
N VAL A 132 2.55 -7.16 -3.97
CA VAL A 132 2.45 -7.24 -2.49
C VAL A 132 3.53 -8.12 -1.93
N THR A 133 4.27 -7.60 -0.96
CA THR A 133 5.35 -8.30 -0.24
C THR A 133 4.87 -8.92 1.07
N GLY A 134 3.80 -8.36 1.65
CA GLY A 134 3.22 -8.83 2.91
C GLY A 134 1.90 -8.14 3.26
N ALA A 135 1.51 -8.22 4.51
CA ALA A 135 0.38 -7.48 5.07
C ALA A 135 0.82 -6.80 6.38
N PRO A 136 0.38 -5.53 6.60
CA PRO A 136 -0.53 -4.76 5.77
C PRO A 136 0.20 -3.98 4.67
N GLU A 137 -0.49 -3.76 3.56
CA GLU A 137 -0.11 -2.83 2.51
C GLU A 137 -1.37 -2.13 1.98
N THR A 138 -1.24 -0.88 1.56
CA THR A 138 -2.40 -0.10 1.07
C THR A 138 -2.09 0.57 -0.25
N PHE A 139 -3.02 0.45 -1.19
CA PHE A 139 -2.97 1.04 -2.53
C PHE A 139 -4.07 2.09 -2.67
N LEU A 140 -3.77 3.20 -3.34
CA LEU A 140 -4.77 4.14 -3.84
C LEU A 140 -5.08 3.81 -5.29
N ILE A 141 -6.32 3.44 -5.56
CA ILE A 141 -6.80 3.10 -6.89
C ILE A 141 -7.69 4.22 -7.41
N ILE A 142 -7.40 4.70 -8.61
CA ILE A 142 -8.18 5.73 -9.30
C ILE A 142 -8.47 5.25 -10.73
N ASN A 143 -9.74 5.04 -11.04
CA ASN A 143 -10.20 4.67 -12.39
C ASN A 143 -9.41 3.50 -13.01
N GLY A 144 -9.19 2.45 -12.22
CA GLY A 144 -8.51 1.24 -12.66
C GLY A 144 -6.98 1.34 -12.72
N GLN A 145 -6.40 2.38 -12.13
CA GLN A 145 -4.96 2.53 -12.00
C GLN A 145 -4.54 2.59 -10.53
N VAL A 146 -3.45 1.93 -10.20
CA VAL A 146 -2.74 2.13 -8.94
C VAL A 146 -1.95 3.43 -9.07
N VAL A 147 -2.18 4.40 -8.20
CA VAL A 147 -1.49 5.70 -8.25
C VAL A 147 -0.61 5.97 -7.03
N ALA A 148 -0.79 5.19 -5.99
CA ALA A 148 0.11 5.16 -4.84
C ALA A 148 0.02 3.79 -4.14
N HIS A 149 1.13 3.35 -3.59
CA HIS A 149 1.25 2.13 -2.81
C HIS A 149 2.10 2.43 -1.56
N TYR A 150 1.65 1.95 -0.42
CA TYR A 150 2.39 2.04 0.83
C TYR A 150 2.53 0.67 1.49
N GLN A 151 3.76 0.30 1.79
CA GLN A 151 4.12 -0.95 2.48
C GLN A 151 4.22 -0.70 3.99
N GLY A 152 3.23 -1.17 4.72
CA GLY A 152 3.14 -1.02 6.17
C GLY A 152 1.77 -0.57 6.65
N GLU A 153 1.67 -0.31 7.95
CA GLU A 153 0.41 0.12 8.58
C GLU A 153 0.07 1.57 8.23
N VAL A 154 -1.18 1.81 7.86
CA VAL A 154 -1.70 3.16 7.67
C VAL A 154 -2.14 3.73 9.01
N ASN A 155 -1.59 4.90 9.33
CA ASN A 155 -1.94 5.72 10.47
C ASN A 155 -2.13 7.18 10.04
N GLU A 156 -2.39 8.09 10.96
CA GLU A 156 -2.61 9.51 10.65
C GLU A 156 -1.42 10.15 9.91
N THR A 157 -0.20 9.83 10.30
CA THR A 157 1.00 10.35 9.65
C THR A 157 1.09 9.86 8.20
N ILE A 158 0.97 8.55 7.99
CA ILE A 158 1.01 7.96 6.64
C ILE A 158 -0.13 8.48 5.77
N TRP A 159 -1.33 8.61 6.34
CA TRP A 159 -2.46 9.19 5.63
C TRP A 159 -2.16 10.60 5.12
N ASN A 160 -1.66 11.47 6.00
CA ASN A 160 -1.37 12.87 5.70
C ASN A 160 -0.19 13.05 4.75
N ASP A 161 0.82 12.20 4.84
CA ASP A 161 2.07 12.38 4.10
C ASP A 161 2.07 11.64 2.75
N VAL A 162 1.34 10.53 2.63
CA VAL A 162 1.36 9.66 1.43
C VAL A 162 0.08 9.80 0.60
N PHE A 163 -1.10 9.65 1.20
CA PHE A 163 -2.36 9.54 0.46
C PHE A 163 -3.07 10.88 0.28
N LEU A 164 -3.19 11.65 1.34
CA LEU A 164 -3.94 12.92 1.33
C LEU A 164 -3.44 13.93 0.29
N PRO A 165 -2.13 14.12 0.08
CA PRO A 165 -1.63 15.05 -0.95
C PRO A 165 -2.13 14.71 -2.37
N ILE A 166 -2.19 13.40 -2.70
CA ILE A 166 -2.67 12.93 -4.01
C ILE A 166 -4.18 13.10 -4.12
N ILE A 167 -4.90 12.82 -3.04
CA ILE A 167 -6.36 12.96 -2.95
C ILE A 167 -6.76 14.41 -3.16
N ASP A 168 -6.07 15.36 -2.50
CA ASP A 168 -6.32 16.78 -2.59
C ASP A 168 -5.95 17.34 -3.97
N GLU A 169 -4.80 16.96 -4.53
CA GLU A 169 -4.37 17.36 -5.87
C GLU A 169 -5.38 16.94 -6.93
N LYS A 170 -5.85 15.68 -6.85
CA LYS A 170 -6.81 15.10 -7.80
C LYS A 170 -8.27 15.42 -7.47
N ARG A 171 -8.55 16.06 -6.33
CA ARG A 171 -9.90 16.44 -5.84
C ARG A 171 -10.86 15.24 -5.79
N ILE A 172 -10.40 14.14 -5.25
CA ILE A 172 -11.15 12.89 -5.09
C ILE A 172 -11.53 12.68 -3.62
N PHE A 173 -12.74 12.11 -3.37
CA PHE A 173 -13.46 11.94 -2.09
C PHE A 173 -14.08 13.22 -1.51
#